data_725c880b39cee1adfbab203c2cb6a790
#
_entry.id   725c880b39cee1adfbab203c2cb6a790
#
_cell.length_a   1.000
_cell.length_b   1.000
_cell.length_c   1.000
_cell.angle_alpha   90.00
_cell.angle_beta   90.00
_cell.angle_gamma   90.00
#
_symmetry.space_group_name_H-M   'P 1'
#
loop_
_entity.id
_entity.type
_entity.pdbx_description
1 polymer ?
#
loop_
_entity_poly.entity_id
_entity_poly.type
_entity_poly.pdbx_seq_one_letter_code
_entity_poly.pdbx_strand_id
1 'polypeptide(L)'
;MDDPIELASRFFENITDELYCTLPCQVVGVSGNYVDVKVFINDDEPDMVLYHVPIQRPETQRAYIYLGIKSGDRGTLKFFDRSVEGYLQSDFDYNSDDRQHDISDRAFELGFIPDKEAYEYLTTAEVEIGLKSGACKISINADGSLNVNSTVATTVTAPTITINGNVVVNGSITATGEVIGKGIALSTHTHTGNLGNPTSAPNP
;
A
#
# COMPACT_ATOMS: atom_id res chain seq x y z
N MET A 1 10.33 -27.18 50.87
CA MET A 1 11.20 -27.47 49.71
C MET A 1 10.23 -27.56 48.56
N ASP A 2 10.22 -26.57 47.71
CA ASP A 2 9.25 -26.51 46.59
C ASP A 2 9.52 -27.69 45.67
N ASP A 3 8.44 -28.26 45.12
CA ASP A 3 8.52 -29.36 44.15
C ASP A 3 9.33 -28.88 42.93
N PRO A 4 10.38 -29.60 42.51
CA PRO A 4 11.17 -29.22 41.34
C PRO A 4 10.34 -29.01 40.07
N ILE A 5 9.20 -29.70 39.92
CA ILE A 5 8.26 -29.57 38.81
C ILE A 5 7.50 -28.23 38.91
N GLU A 6 7.07 -27.86 40.12
CA GLU A 6 6.38 -26.59 40.36
C GLU A 6 7.32 -25.40 40.18
N LEU A 7 8.59 -25.51 40.57
CA LEU A 7 9.61 -24.52 40.31
C LEU A 7 9.91 -24.37 38.82
N ALA A 8 10.01 -25.47 38.08
CA ALA A 8 10.20 -25.45 36.62
C ALA A 8 9.00 -24.83 35.90
N SER A 9 7.77 -25.19 36.32
CA SER A 9 6.56 -24.60 35.74
C SER A 9 6.50 -23.09 35.92
N ARG A 10 6.77 -22.60 37.13
CA ARG A 10 6.83 -21.14 37.39
C ARG A 10 7.94 -20.44 36.60
N PHE A 11 9.07 -21.11 36.40
CA PHE A 11 10.16 -20.57 35.60
C PHE A 11 9.77 -20.46 34.10
N PHE A 12 9.10 -21.48 33.57
CA PHE A 12 8.59 -21.45 32.19
C PHE A 12 7.43 -20.47 32.04
N GLU A 13 6.53 -20.35 33.01
CA GLU A 13 5.45 -19.37 33.00
C GLU A 13 6.02 -17.94 32.96
N ASN A 14 6.99 -17.61 33.80
CA ASN A 14 7.62 -16.31 33.83
C ASN A 14 8.36 -15.98 32.52
N ILE A 15 9.01 -16.95 31.87
CA ILE A 15 9.69 -16.75 30.60
C ILE A 15 8.67 -16.51 29.48
N THR A 16 7.56 -17.26 29.48
CA THR A 16 6.53 -17.12 28.42
C THR A 16 5.71 -15.85 28.57
N ASP A 17 5.48 -15.37 29.77
CA ASP A 17 4.72 -14.14 30.03
C ASP A 17 5.49 -12.88 29.62
N GLU A 18 6.82 -12.94 29.59
CA GLU A 18 7.67 -11.83 29.13
C GLU A 18 8.03 -11.89 27.64
N LEU A 19 7.61 -12.94 26.93
CA LEU A 19 7.99 -13.15 25.53
C LEU A 19 6.98 -12.49 24.58
N TYR A 20 7.17 -11.23 24.29
CA TYR A 20 6.38 -10.50 23.28
C TYR A 20 6.83 -10.92 21.88
N CYS A 21 5.94 -11.56 21.11
CA CYS A 21 6.19 -11.90 19.71
C CYS A 21 5.52 -10.88 18.77
N THR A 22 4.25 -10.56 19.04
CA THR A 22 3.46 -9.65 18.24
C THR A 22 2.30 -9.08 19.05
N LEU A 23 2.09 -7.79 19.03
CA LEU A 23 0.99 -7.12 19.75
C LEU A 23 0.17 -6.26 18.80
N PRO A 24 -1.17 -6.21 18.94
CA PRO A 24 -1.99 -5.24 18.21
C PRO A 24 -1.68 -3.83 18.70
N CYS A 25 -1.70 -2.88 17.76
CA CYS A 25 -1.40 -1.49 18.08
C CYS A 25 -2.15 -0.51 17.17
N GLN A 26 -2.16 0.75 17.59
CA GLN A 26 -2.69 1.87 16.83
C GLN A 26 -1.63 2.95 16.67
N VAL A 27 -1.52 3.48 15.46
CA VAL A 27 -0.65 4.62 15.14
C VAL A 27 -1.19 5.88 15.83
N VAL A 28 -0.34 6.57 16.57
CA VAL A 28 -0.64 7.87 17.20
C VAL A 28 0.16 9.02 16.57
N GLY A 29 1.30 8.71 15.94
CA GLY A 29 2.15 9.67 15.22
C GLY A 29 2.85 9.04 14.03
N VAL A 30 3.22 9.84 13.03
CA VAL A 30 3.98 9.39 11.85
C VAL A 30 5.09 10.39 11.57
N SER A 31 6.32 9.91 11.41
CA SER A 31 7.50 10.72 11.09
C SER A 31 8.43 9.98 10.13
N GLY A 32 8.37 10.31 8.85
CA GLY A 32 9.18 9.67 7.81
C GLY A 32 8.95 8.16 7.71
N ASN A 33 9.97 7.36 8.02
CA ASN A 33 9.92 5.90 8.01
C ASN A 33 9.54 5.30 9.37
N TYR A 34 9.10 6.11 10.31
CA TYR A 34 8.79 5.72 11.68
C TYR A 34 7.38 6.10 12.06
N VAL A 35 6.83 5.34 12.99
CA VAL A 35 5.55 5.63 13.65
C VAL A 35 5.71 5.62 15.15
N ASP A 36 4.86 6.39 15.83
CA ASP A 36 4.61 6.23 17.25
C ASP A 36 3.33 5.41 17.40
N VAL A 37 3.36 4.37 18.21
CA VAL A 37 2.24 3.44 18.34
C VAL A 37 1.81 3.28 19.79
N LYS A 38 0.50 3.26 19.99
CA LYS A 38 -0.15 2.85 21.21
C LYS A 38 -0.41 1.35 21.15
N VAL A 39 0.07 0.61 22.13
CA VAL A 39 -0.01 -0.84 22.18
C VAL A 39 -1.17 -1.28 23.08
N PHE A 40 -1.88 -2.31 22.65
CA PHE A 40 -2.97 -2.92 23.41
C PHE A 40 -2.47 -4.24 24.01
N ILE A 41 -2.18 -4.25 25.31
CA ILE A 41 -1.70 -5.44 26.04
C ILE A 41 -2.87 -6.15 26.72
N ASN A 42 -3.56 -5.45 27.60
CA ASN A 42 -4.78 -5.92 28.28
C ASN A 42 -5.59 -4.70 28.77
N ASP A 43 -6.82 -4.96 29.27
CA ASP A 43 -7.74 -3.92 29.73
C ASP A 43 -7.33 -3.31 31.09
N ASP A 44 -6.47 -4.00 31.85
CA ASP A 44 -6.09 -3.62 33.23
C ASP A 44 -4.79 -2.79 33.27
N GLU A 45 -4.03 -2.73 32.17
CA GLU A 45 -2.78 -1.99 32.09
C GLU A 45 -2.97 -0.63 31.39
N PRO A 46 -2.22 0.39 31.83
CA PRO A 46 -2.25 1.68 31.17
C PRO A 46 -1.71 1.55 29.73
N ASP A 47 -2.36 2.25 28.82
CA ASP A 47 -1.93 2.35 27.42
C ASP A 47 -0.44 2.71 27.31
N MET A 48 0.35 1.82 26.74
CA MET A 48 1.77 2.06 26.51
C MET A 48 1.96 2.67 25.10
N VAL A 49 2.68 3.77 25.03
CA VAL A 49 3.08 4.38 23.76
C VAL A 49 4.55 4.11 23.51
N LEU A 50 4.84 3.50 22.36
CA LEU A 50 6.19 3.27 21.88
C LEU A 50 6.50 4.23 20.74
N TYR A 51 7.59 4.96 20.88
CA TYR A 51 8.01 6.01 19.96
C TYR A 51 9.04 5.51 18.97
N HIS A 52 9.06 6.15 17.80
CA HIS A 52 10.09 5.95 16.78
C HIS A 52 10.24 4.49 16.33
N VAL A 53 9.11 3.83 16.07
CA VAL A 53 9.05 2.44 15.63
C VAL A 53 9.23 2.39 14.11
N PRO A 54 10.21 1.66 13.57
CA PRO A 54 10.40 1.53 12.12
C PRO A 54 9.22 0.81 11.48
N ILE A 55 8.85 1.24 10.26
CA ILE A 55 7.73 0.67 9.51
C ILE A 55 8.26 -0.45 8.61
N GLN A 56 7.73 -1.65 8.77
CA GLN A 56 7.91 -2.74 7.82
C GLN A 56 6.98 -2.50 6.62
N ARG A 57 7.54 -2.46 5.41
CA ARG A 57 6.81 -2.22 4.16
C ARG A 57 7.07 -3.31 3.14
N PRO A 58 6.13 -3.59 2.22
CA PRO A 58 6.39 -4.43 1.07
C PRO A 58 7.24 -3.67 0.05
N GLU A 59 8.56 -3.71 0.24
CA GLU A 59 9.53 -3.01 -0.61
C GLU A 59 10.77 -3.85 -0.93
N THR A 60 11.45 -3.48 -1.98
CA THR A 60 12.75 -3.98 -2.40
C THR A 60 13.69 -2.79 -2.63
N GLN A 61 14.94 -3.03 -2.99
CA GLN A 61 15.85 -1.94 -3.37
C GLN A 61 15.38 -1.09 -4.58
N ARG A 62 14.38 -1.56 -5.37
CA ARG A 62 13.97 -0.94 -6.63
C ARG A 62 12.50 -0.61 -6.73
N ALA A 63 11.65 -1.20 -5.89
CA ALA A 63 10.21 -1.06 -5.98
C ALA A 63 9.57 -1.14 -4.60
N TYR A 64 8.44 -0.46 -4.44
CA TYR A 64 7.69 -0.44 -3.18
C TYR A 64 6.18 -0.34 -3.45
N ILE A 65 5.39 -0.78 -2.47
CA ILE A 65 3.96 -0.47 -2.37
C ILE A 65 3.79 0.47 -1.18
N TYR A 66 3.32 1.68 -1.44
CA TYR A 66 3.10 2.66 -0.38
C TYR A 66 1.61 2.80 -0.06
N LEU A 67 1.27 2.48 1.16
CA LEU A 67 -0.02 2.79 1.76
C LEU A 67 0.18 3.96 2.72
N GLY A 68 -0.52 5.06 2.50
CA GLY A 68 -0.39 6.28 3.30
C GLY A 68 -0.85 6.07 4.73
N ILE A 69 0.08 5.85 5.66
CA ILE A 69 -0.19 5.63 7.08
C ILE A 69 -0.51 6.97 7.76
N LYS A 70 -1.53 6.95 8.62
CA LYS A 70 -1.98 8.11 9.40
C LYS A 70 -2.24 7.74 10.85
N SER A 71 -2.29 8.74 11.72
CA SER A 71 -2.78 8.56 13.09
C SER A 71 -4.19 7.98 13.06
N GLY A 72 -4.42 6.96 13.89
CA GLY A 72 -5.65 6.18 13.94
C GLY A 72 -5.57 4.84 13.20
N ASP A 73 -4.63 4.66 12.26
CA ASP A 73 -4.46 3.39 11.56
C ASP A 73 -4.06 2.27 12.53
N ARG A 74 -4.50 1.05 12.20
CA ARG A 74 -4.27 -0.15 13.00
C ARG A 74 -3.17 -1.00 12.37
N GLY A 75 -2.50 -1.77 13.22
CA GLY A 75 -1.48 -2.70 12.79
C GLY A 75 -1.01 -3.59 13.92
N THR A 76 0.10 -4.27 13.68
CA THR A 76 0.80 -5.09 14.65
C THR A 76 2.20 -4.56 14.88
N LEU A 77 2.62 -4.64 16.13
CA LEU A 77 3.99 -4.43 16.54
C LEU A 77 4.66 -5.80 16.63
N LYS A 78 5.66 -6.02 15.82
CA LYS A 78 6.49 -7.23 15.82
C LYS A 78 7.76 -7.00 16.61
N PHE A 79 8.19 -7.98 17.38
CA PHE A 79 9.46 -7.97 18.10
C PHE A 79 10.42 -8.97 17.45
N PHE A 80 11.67 -8.60 17.37
CA PHE A 80 12.71 -9.44 16.79
C PHE A 80 13.45 -10.21 17.89
N ASP A 81 13.86 -11.44 17.59
CA ASP A 81 14.61 -12.29 18.52
C ASP A 81 15.99 -11.71 18.83
N ARG A 82 16.52 -10.87 17.98
CA ARG A 82 17.85 -10.28 18.07
C ARG A 82 17.80 -8.79 17.79
N SER A 83 18.81 -8.08 18.27
CA SER A 83 18.99 -6.66 18.00
C SER A 83 18.97 -6.37 16.49
N VAL A 84 18.15 -5.41 16.09
CA VAL A 84 18.05 -4.91 14.71
C VAL A 84 18.67 -3.53 14.54
N GLU A 85 19.25 -2.96 15.60
CA GLU A 85 19.79 -1.60 15.60
C GLU A 85 20.93 -1.46 14.57
N GLY A 86 21.89 -2.37 14.57
CA GLY A 86 22.98 -2.39 13.60
C GLY A 86 22.48 -2.53 12.16
N TYR A 87 21.48 -3.38 11.93
CA TYR A 87 20.85 -3.54 10.62
C TYR A 87 20.15 -2.25 10.14
N LEU A 88 19.48 -1.53 11.03
CA LEU A 88 18.78 -0.29 10.69
C LEU A 88 19.69 0.91 10.49
N GLN A 89 20.90 0.90 11.09
CA GLN A 89 21.83 2.02 11.07
C GLN A 89 22.95 1.87 10.05
N SER A 90 23.25 0.66 9.57
CA SER A 90 24.42 0.41 8.74
C SER A 90 24.11 -0.39 7.48
N ASP A 91 25.06 -0.30 6.53
CA ASP A 91 25.10 -1.11 5.32
C ASP A 91 25.48 -2.57 5.64
N PHE A 92 24.61 -3.31 6.32
CA PHE A 92 24.74 -4.74 6.66
C PHE A 92 25.85 -5.12 7.66
N ASP A 93 26.42 -4.18 8.39
CA ASP A 93 27.30 -4.52 9.50
C ASP A 93 26.45 -4.96 10.71
N TYR A 94 26.21 -6.27 10.77
CA TYR A 94 25.43 -6.89 11.83
C TYR A 94 26.28 -6.99 13.09
N ASN A 95 26.48 -5.88 13.76
CA ASN A 95 27.10 -5.86 15.06
C ASN A 95 26.02 -6.17 16.09
N SER A 96 25.77 -7.48 16.29
CA SER A 96 24.82 -7.94 17.29
C SER A 96 25.37 -7.62 18.66
N ASP A 97 24.72 -6.72 19.40
CA ASP A 97 24.78 -6.84 20.84
C ASP A 97 24.03 -8.13 21.24
N ASP A 98 24.35 -8.68 22.41
CA ASP A 98 23.79 -9.95 22.86
C ASP A 98 22.32 -9.86 23.31
N ARG A 99 21.61 -8.75 23.00
CA ARG A 99 20.18 -8.56 23.34
C ARG A 99 19.33 -9.60 22.62
N GLN A 100 18.37 -10.15 23.36
CA GLN A 100 17.38 -11.10 22.85
C GLN A 100 16.00 -10.66 23.34
N HIS A 101 15.01 -10.69 22.46
CA HIS A 101 13.61 -10.35 22.77
C HIS A 101 13.44 -8.99 23.47
N ASP A 102 14.28 -8.00 23.09
CA ASP A 102 14.22 -6.68 23.68
C ASP A 102 13.09 -5.86 23.07
N ILE A 103 12.38 -5.11 23.91
CA ILE A 103 11.28 -4.25 23.48
C ILE A 103 11.73 -3.15 22.49
N SER A 104 13.01 -2.83 22.46
CA SER A 104 13.57 -1.87 21.50
C SER A 104 13.71 -2.45 20.08
N ASP A 105 13.84 -3.78 19.96
CA ASP A 105 14.03 -4.46 18.69
C ASP A 105 12.68 -4.84 18.08
N ARG A 106 12.04 -3.86 17.45
CA ARG A 106 10.65 -3.96 16.98
C ARG A 106 10.43 -3.29 15.62
N ALA A 107 9.36 -3.68 14.94
CA ALA A 107 8.85 -2.99 13.75
C ALA A 107 7.31 -2.99 13.73
N PHE A 108 6.75 -1.96 13.12
CA PHE A 108 5.33 -1.84 12.86
C PHE A 108 4.98 -2.43 11.50
N GLU A 109 3.96 -3.28 11.45
CA GLU A 109 3.35 -3.78 10.23
C GLU A 109 1.89 -3.33 10.16
N LEU A 110 1.51 -2.70 9.03
CA LEU A 110 0.17 -2.18 8.80
C LEU A 110 -0.83 -3.32 8.57
N GLY A 111 -2.06 -3.13 9.04
CA GLY A 111 -3.16 -4.10 8.95
C GLY A 111 -3.56 -4.62 10.32
N PHE A 112 -4.23 -5.76 10.37
CA PHE A 112 -4.82 -6.32 11.58
C PHE A 112 -5.86 -5.38 12.22
N ILE A 113 -6.95 -5.19 11.49
CA ILE A 113 -8.02 -4.26 11.84
C ILE A 113 -9.10 -5.02 12.62
N PRO A 114 -9.64 -4.48 13.74
CA PRO A 114 -10.75 -5.10 14.46
C PRO A 114 -11.98 -5.30 13.55
N ASP A 115 -12.73 -6.38 13.73
CA ASP A 115 -13.90 -6.75 12.91
C ASP A 115 -14.91 -5.62 12.75
N LYS A 116 -15.12 -4.83 13.79
CA LYS A 116 -16.04 -3.67 13.76
C LYS A 116 -15.56 -2.51 12.88
N GLU A 117 -14.27 -2.45 12.60
CA GLU A 117 -13.61 -1.42 11.77
C GLU A 117 -13.19 -1.99 10.41
N ALA A 118 -13.31 -3.31 10.22
CA ALA A 118 -12.91 -3.98 9.00
C ALA A 118 -13.75 -3.52 7.81
N TYR A 119 -13.09 -3.36 6.67
CA TYR A 119 -13.77 -3.08 5.42
C TYR A 119 -14.50 -4.33 4.94
N GLU A 120 -15.80 -4.21 4.66
CA GLU A 120 -16.56 -5.29 4.07
C GLU A 120 -16.24 -5.39 2.57
N TYR A 121 -15.48 -6.43 2.21
CA TYR A 121 -15.11 -6.68 0.82
C TYR A 121 -16.30 -7.30 0.06
N LEU A 122 -17.14 -6.45 -0.54
CA LEU A 122 -18.27 -6.85 -1.38
C LEU A 122 -17.87 -6.98 -2.87
N THR A 123 -16.63 -7.38 -3.11
CA THR A 123 -16.11 -7.50 -4.47
C THR A 123 -16.09 -8.95 -4.95
N THR A 124 -16.38 -9.16 -6.22
CA THR A 124 -16.17 -10.42 -6.95
C THR A 124 -14.86 -10.43 -7.74
N ALA A 125 -14.05 -9.38 -7.60
CA ALA A 125 -12.75 -9.29 -8.25
C ALA A 125 -11.74 -10.24 -7.57
N GLU A 126 -10.86 -10.82 -8.35
CA GLU A 126 -9.75 -11.65 -7.84
C GLU A 126 -8.67 -10.80 -7.19
N VAL A 127 -8.44 -9.59 -7.70
CA VAL A 127 -7.53 -8.60 -7.13
C VAL A 127 -8.19 -7.22 -7.18
N GLU A 128 -8.19 -6.50 -6.06
CA GLU A 128 -8.67 -5.14 -5.99
C GLU A 128 -7.71 -4.27 -5.17
N ILE A 129 -7.41 -3.08 -5.67
CA ILE A 129 -6.69 -2.03 -4.97
C ILE A 129 -7.54 -0.78 -5.03
N GLY A 130 -7.92 -0.23 -3.89
CA GLY A 130 -8.82 0.92 -3.88
C GLY A 130 -8.85 1.68 -2.56
N LEU A 131 -9.58 2.78 -2.59
CA LEU A 131 -9.92 3.53 -1.39
C LEU A 131 -11.16 2.91 -0.73
N LYS A 132 -11.17 2.78 0.59
CA LYS A 132 -12.34 2.31 1.37
C LYS A 132 -13.61 3.13 1.10
N SER A 133 -13.47 4.39 0.69
CA SER A 133 -14.58 5.23 0.26
C SER A 133 -15.24 4.79 -1.07
N GLY A 134 -14.60 3.89 -1.83
CA GLY A 134 -15.03 3.52 -3.17
C GLY A 134 -14.74 4.55 -4.27
N ALA A 135 -14.18 5.71 -3.93
CA ALA A 135 -13.99 6.81 -4.88
C ALA A 135 -13.00 6.49 -6.02
N CYS A 136 -12.07 5.57 -5.79
CA CYS A 136 -11.13 5.09 -6.80
C CYS A 136 -10.76 3.64 -6.52
N LYS A 137 -10.76 2.81 -7.58
CA LYS A 137 -10.31 1.42 -7.49
C LYS A 137 -9.83 0.88 -8.83
N ILE A 138 -8.90 -0.07 -8.74
CA ILE A 138 -8.42 -0.89 -9.85
C ILE A 138 -8.74 -2.33 -9.49
N SER A 139 -9.41 -3.06 -10.38
CA SER A 139 -9.76 -4.46 -10.13
C SER A 139 -9.45 -5.35 -11.33
N ILE A 140 -9.00 -6.57 -11.06
CA ILE A 140 -8.84 -7.66 -12.01
C ILE A 140 -9.88 -8.71 -11.66
N ASN A 141 -10.73 -9.05 -12.62
CA ASN A 141 -11.79 -10.03 -12.45
C ASN A 141 -11.36 -11.43 -12.88
N ALA A 142 -12.13 -12.46 -12.50
CA ALA A 142 -11.87 -13.86 -12.85
C ALA A 142 -11.82 -14.14 -14.37
N ASP A 143 -12.52 -13.34 -15.18
CA ASP A 143 -12.49 -13.40 -16.64
C ASP A 143 -11.25 -12.73 -17.27
N GLY A 144 -10.36 -12.18 -16.44
CA GLY A 144 -9.16 -11.45 -16.86
C GLY A 144 -9.40 -9.99 -17.24
N SER A 145 -10.62 -9.47 -17.11
CA SER A 145 -10.88 -8.05 -17.37
C SER A 145 -10.23 -7.16 -16.31
N LEU A 146 -9.65 -6.02 -16.75
CA LEU A 146 -9.09 -4.98 -15.91
C LEU A 146 -10.03 -3.77 -15.92
N ASN A 147 -10.47 -3.34 -14.73
CA ASN A 147 -11.28 -2.14 -14.57
C ASN A 147 -10.52 -1.08 -13.76
N VAL A 148 -10.54 0.16 -14.26
CA VAL A 148 -10.08 1.34 -13.54
C VAL A 148 -11.27 2.27 -13.37
N ASN A 149 -11.75 2.42 -12.14
CA ASN A 149 -12.90 3.25 -11.82
C ASN A 149 -12.44 4.42 -10.93
N SER A 150 -12.86 5.63 -11.29
CA SER A 150 -12.64 6.82 -10.48
C SER A 150 -13.86 7.74 -10.58
N THR A 151 -14.29 8.27 -9.45
CA THR A 151 -15.38 9.29 -9.41
C THR A 151 -14.88 10.70 -9.72
N VAL A 152 -13.59 10.85 -9.88
CA VAL A 152 -12.91 12.10 -10.26
C VAL A 152 -12.02 11.85 -11.49
N ALA A 153 -11.26 12.85 -11.90
CA ALA A 153 -10.38 12.72 -13.07
C ALA A 153 -9.31 11.62 -12.88
N THR A 154 -9.06 10.87 -13.94
CA THR A 154 -7.94 9.95 -14.07
C THR A 154 -6.91 10.53 -15.02
N THR A 155 -5.65 10.63 -14.60
CA THR A 155 -4.56 11.16 -15.42
C THR A 155 -3.52 10.07 -15.66
N VAL A 156 -3.15 9.87 -16.94
CA VAL A 156 -2.03 9.00 -17.34
C VAL A 156 -0.99 9.87 -18.01
N THR A 157 0.21 9.95 -17.46
CA THR A 157 1.32 10.75 -18.01
C THR A 157 2.45 9.82 -18.43
N ALA A 158 2.76 9.83 -19.71
CA ALA A 158 3.88 9.09 -20.28
C ALA A 158 4.37 9.78 -21.56
N PRO A 159 5.65 9.63 -21.97
CA PRO A 159 6.13 10.11 -23.27
C PRO A 159 5.37 9.47 -24.44
N THR A 160 4.92 8.23 -24.29
CA THR A 160 4.11 7.51 -25.29
C THR A 160 3.18 6.54 -24.59
N ILE A 161 1.92 6.46 -25.03
CA ILE A 161 0.94 5.45 -24.63
C ILE A 161 0.59 4.64 -25.88
N THR A 162 0.84 3.33 -25.85
CA THR A 162 0.48 2.41 -26.93
C THR A 162 -0.72 1.56 -26.53
N ILE A 163 -1.76 1.55 -27.37
CA ILE A 163 -2.96 0.73 -27.17
C ILE A 163 -3.09 -0.22 -28.36
N ASN A 164 -2.94 -1.53 -28.14
CA ASN A 164 -3.08 -2.56 -29.15
C ASN A 164 -4.51 -3.12 -29.10
N GLY A 165 -5.44 -2.43 -29.72
CA GLY A 165 -6.86 -2.79 -29.73
C GLY A 165 -7.75 -1.63 -30.13
N ASN A 166 -9.05 -1.84 -30.03
CA ASN A 166 -10.03 -0.79 -30.29
C ASN A 166 -10.21 0.09 -29.06
N VAL A 167 -10.36 1.39 -29.28
CA VAL A 167 -10.69 2.36 -28.23
C VAL A 167 -12.11 2.85 -28.44
N VAL A 168 -12.95 2.72 -27.42
CA VAL A 168 -14.31 3.28 -27.40
C VAL A 168 -14.33 4.44 -26.43
N VAL A 169 -14.70 5.62 -26.90
CA VAL A 169 -14.80 6.83 -26.08
C VAL A 169 -16.25 7.28 -26.00
N ASN A 170 -16.81 7.24 -24.78
CA ASN A 170 -18.14 7.77 -24.49
C ASN A 170 -18.03 9.23 -24.04
N GLY A 171 -17.67 10.11 -24.95
CA GLY A 171 -17.41 11.53 -24.67
C GLY A 171 -16.60 12.17 -25.77
N SER A 172 -15.95 13.27 -25.46
CA SER A 172 -15.13 14.03 -26.42
C SER A 172 -13.66 13.62 -26.32
N ILE A 173 -12.96 13.72 -27.43
CA ILE A 173 -11.49 13.66 -27.50
C ILE A 173 -10.96 15.04 -27.84
N THR A 174 -10.08 15.60 -27.01
CA THR A 174 -9.36 16.84 -27.30
C THR A 174 -7.88 16.50 -27.45
N ALA A 175 -7.31 16.82 -28.60
CA ALA A 175 -5.89 16.70 -28.85
C ALA A 175 -5.28 18.11 -29.06
N THR A 176 -4.15 18.39 -28.40
CA THR A 176 -3.38 19.63 -28.62
C THR A 176 -2.43 19.51 -29.79
N GLY A 177 -2.17 18.29 -30.25
CA GLY A 177 -1.38 17.96 -31.43
C GLY A 177 -2.23 17.35 -32.55
N GLU A 178 -1.57 16.88 -33.58
CA GLU A 178 -2.21 16.26 -34.73
C GLU A 178 -2.80 14.86 -34.40
N VAL A 179 -3.98 14.58 -34.94
CA VAL A 179 -4.59 13.24 -34.92
C VAL A 179 -4.47 12.65 -36.34
N ILE A 180 -3.79 11.51 -36.46
CA ILE A 180 -3.55 10.84 -37.73
C ILE A 180 -4.28 9.49 -37.76
N GLY A 181 -5.17 9.33 -38.74
CA GLY A 181 -5.86 8.07 -39.03
C GLY A 181 -5.46 7.51 -40.38
N LYS A 182 -4.89 6.28 -40.45
CA LYS A 182 -4.40 5.65 -41.70
C LYS A 182 -3.45 6.54 -42.50
N GLY A 183 -2.60 7.31 -41.84
CA GLY A 183 -1.69 8.24 -42.50
C GLY A 183 -2.31 9.57 -42.95
N ILE A 184 -3.58 9.82 -42.67
CA ILE A 184 -4.28 11.05 -43.01
C ILE A 184 -4.41 11.91 -41.75
N ALA A 185 -3.89 13.11 -41.78
CA ALA A 185 -3.94 14.09 -40.72
C ALA A 185 -5.34 14.73 -40.61
N LEU A 186 -5.89 14.83 -39.42
CA LEU A 186 -7.24 15.37 -39.21
C LEU A 186 -7.31 16.87 -39.58
N SER A 187 -6.24 17.62 -39.32
CA SER A 187 -6.19 19.07 -39.53
C SER A 187 -6.10 19.49 -41.01
N THR A 188 -5.62 18.60 -41.89
CA THR A 188 -5.30 18.96 -43.28
C THR A 188 -6.01 18.09 -44.32
N HIS A 189 -6.84 17.12 -43.93
CA HIS A 189 -7.52 16.27 -44.89
C HIS A 189 -8.52 17.04 -45.75
N THR A 190 -8.70 16.58 -46.98
CA THR A 190 -9.67 17.15 -47.93
C THR A 190 -10.55 16.03 -48.48
N HIS A 191 -11.69 16.38 -49.03
CA HIS A 191 -12.59 15.46 -49.71
C HIS A 191 -12.68 15.81 -51.19
N THR A 192 -13.09 14.89 -52.03
CA THR A 192 -13.42 15.17 -53.41
C THR A 192 -14.82 15.78 -53.48
N GLY A 193 -14.93 17.01 -54.00
CA GLY A 193 -16.22 17.68 -54.22
C GLY A 193 -16.99 17.04 -55.37
N ASN A 194 -18.25 17.47 -55.56
CA ASN A 194 -19.17 16.91 -56.56
C ASN A 194 -18.74 17.11 -58.04
N LEU A 195 -17.83 18.02 -58.29
CA LEU A 195 -17.25 18.29 -59.63
C LEU A 195 -15.81 17.76 -59.78
N GLY A 196 -15.37 16.85 -58.88
CA GLY A 196 -14.03 16.27 -58.89
C GLY A 196 -12.93 17.18 -58.32
N ASN A 197 -13.24 18.38 -57.89
CA ASN A 197 -12.29 19.27 -57.24
C ASN A 197 -12.19 18.95 -55.75
N PRO A 198 -10.99 19.05 -55.13
CA PRO A 198 -10.85 18.88 -53.69
C PRO A 198 -11.58 19.99 -52.92
N THR A 199 -12.11 19.65 -51.75
CA THR A 199 -12.64 20.64 -50.81
C THR A 199 -11.50 21.40 -50.15
N SER A 200 -11.80 22.51 -49.45
CA SER A 200 -10.85 23.08 -48.47
C SER A 200 -10.56 22.11 -47.33
N ALA A 201 -9.44 22.34 -46.63
CA ALA A 201 -9.19 21.72 -45.34
C ALA A 201 -10.32 22.09 -44.37
N PRO A 202 -10.52 21.29 -43.29
CA PRO A 202 -11.45 21.63 -42.21
C PRO A 202 -11.15 23.03 -41.66
N ASN A 203 -12.18 23.82 -41.42
CA ASN A 203 -12.01 25.09 -40.71
C ASN A 203 -11.73 24.82 -39.23
N PRO A 204 -10.84 25.59 -38.57
CA PRO A 204 -10.56 25.48 -37.15
C PRO A 204 -11.78 25.79 -36.28
#